data_eb38aa9bae0640f39a4b7083e1a5a2d0
#
_entry.id   eb38aa9bae0640f39a4b7083e1a5a2d0
#
_cell.length_a   1.000
_cell.length_b   1.000
_cell.length_c   1.000
_cell.angle_alpha   90.00
_cell.angle_beta   90.00
_cell.angle_gamma   90.00
#
_symmetry.space_group_name_H-M   'P 1'
#
loop_
_entity.id
_entity.type
_entity.pdbx_description
1 polymer ?
#
loop_
_entity_poly.entity_id
_entity_poly.type
_entity_poly.pdbx_seq_one_letter_code
_entity_poly.pdbx_strand_id
1 'polypeptide(L)'
;HKSSECINWICPCCNVNFHCSPNEMISRTDLENSNFQTCPNRCDWDTLVFNNDILYNFPKLQEEWSDKNGLPVHLALSHIETKKYWWKCSVCQGEYLCSIPIRKEVIDSCPYCNDEQALKGYNTIADTYPELCDLWSSKNVEKPDEVTKSSETENKIFNWICDCCDLEFQERLGIVLGVFTNNNSNSLNSICPYCNKKIPKPNE
;
A
#
# COMPACT_ATOMS: atom_id res chain seq x y z
N HIS A 1 19.37 -30.82 32.48
CA HIS A 1 18.50 -31.94 32.07
C HIS A 1 18.53 -32.01 30.55
N LYS A 2 19.12 -33.06 30.00
CA LYS A 2 19.11 -33.34 28.58
C LYS A 2 17.80 -34.08 28.28
N SER A 3 16.78 -33.37 27.79
CA SER A 3 15.55 -34.01 27.40
C SER A 3 15.70 -34.63 26.01
N SER A 4 15.31 -35.91 25.91
CA SER A 4 15.21 -36.62 24.62
C SER A 4 13.83 -36.55 24.02
N GLU A 5 12.87 -35.91 24.69
CA GLU A 5 11.52 -35.68 24.14
C GLU A 5 11.55 -34.67 23.04
N CYS A 6 10.93 -35.01 21.91
CA CYS A 6 10.77 -34.09 20.79
C CYS A 6 9.69 -33.06 21.10
N ILE A 7 10.00 -31.80 20.83
CA ILE A 7 9.05 -30.69 20.94
C ILE A 7 8.90 -30.01 19.58
N ASN A 8 7.82 -29.28 19.41
CA ASN A 8 7.57 -28.49 18.21
C ASN A 8 8.39 -27.20 18.27
N TRP A 9 9.15 -26.97 17.23
CA TRP A 9 9.90 -25.77 16.99
C TRP A 9 9.32 -25.04 15.78
N ILE A 10 9.43 -23.73 15.80
CA ILE A 10 9.15 -22.89 14.61
C ILE A 10 10.48 -22.31 14.18
N CYS A 11 10.86 -22.57 12.93
CA CYS A 11 12.06 -21.95 12.38
C CYS A 11 11.84 -20.42 12.28
N PRO A 12 12.68 -19.61 12.94
CA PRO A 12 12.56 -18.17 12.87
C PRO A 12 12.91 -17.60 11.49
N CYS A 13 13.63 -18.36 10.63
CA CYS A 13 13.95 -17.97 9.25
C CYS A 13 12.82 -18.16 8.27
N CYS A 14 12.23 -19.37 8.22
CA CYS A 14 11.27 -19.74 7.19
C CYS A 14 9.88 -20.07 7.71
N ASN A 15 9.68 -19.91 9.03
CA ASN A 15 8.41 -20.17 9.75
C ASN A 15 7.88 -21.61 9.60
N VAL A 16 8.76 -22.55 9.19
CA VAL A 16 8.39 -23.97 9.08
C VAL A 16 8.34 -24.58 10.47
N ASN A 17 7.29 -25.34 10.75
CA ASN A 17 7.18 -26.16 11.96
C ASN A 17 7.99 -27.44 11.76
N PHE A 18 8.81 -27.79 12.74
CA PHE A 18 9.55 -29.06 12.76
C PHE A 18 9.66 -29.63 14.17
N HIS A 19 9.92 -30.93 14.25
CA HIS A 19 9.91 -31.68 15.48
C HIS A 19 11.31 -32.21 15.76
N CYS A 20 11.92 -31.80 16.86
CA CYS A 20 13.17 -32.35 17.30
C CYS A 20 13.36 -32.21 18.81
N SER A 21 14.24 -33.00 19.41
CA SER A 21 14.58 -32.88 20.83
C SER A 21 15.51 -31.69 21.07
N PRO A 22 15.49 -31.08 22.29
CA PRO A 22 16.46 -30.07 22.67
C PRO A 22 17.93 -30.54 22.55
N ASN A 23 18.18 -31.83 22.73
CA ASN A 23 19.53 -32.41 22.55
C ASN A 23 19.96 -32.40 21.09
N GLU A 24 19.06 -32.74 20.16
CA GLU A 24 19.34 -32.65 18.72
C GLU A 24 19.57 -31.21 18.32
N MET A 25 18.78 -30.28 18.86
CA MET A 25 18.96 -28.86 18.64
C MET A 25 20.37 -28.39 19.04
N ILE A 26 20.80 -28.75 20.24
CA ILE A 26 22.13 -28.35 20.78
C ILE A 26 23.28 -29.07 20.07
N SER A 27 23.12 -30.33 19.70
CA SER A 27 24.18 -31.11 19.05
C SER A 27 24.41 -30.71 17.58
N ARG A 28 23.42 -30.10 16.96
CA ARG A 28 23.50 -29.64 15.56
C ARG A 28 23.91 -28.17 15.44
N THR A 29 23.97 -27.44 16.55
CA THR A 29 24.62 -26.13 16.64
C THR A 29 26.13 -26.33 16.81
N ASP A 30 26.84 -26.60 15.73
CA ASP A 30 28.30 -26.49 15.70
C ASP A 30 28.63 -25.00 15.84
N LEU A 31 29.08 -24.60 17.01
CA LEU A 31 29.46 -23.23 17.36
C LEU A 31 30.65 -22.69 16.53
N GLU A 32 31.33 -23.56 15.81
CA GLU A 32 32.50 -23.18 14.97
C GLU A 32 32.15 -22.99 13.47
N ASN A 33 31.02 -23.53 13.03
CA ASN A 33 30.52 -23.34 11.66
C ASN A 33 29.06 -22.90 11.78
N SER A 34 28.81 -21.64 11.60
CA SER A 34 27.54 -20.90 11.72
C SER A 34 26.32 -21.45 10.95
N ASN A 35 26.34 -22.72 10.54
CA ASN A 35 25.26 -23.39 9.83
C ASN A 35 24.26 -24.02 10.79
N PHE A 36 23.14 -23.35 11.00
CA PHE A 36 22.01 -23.87 11.76
C PHE A 36 21.27 -24.96 10.97
N GLN A 37 21.80 -26.19 11.02
CA GLN A 37 21.29 -27.32 10.24
C GLN A 37 20.04 -28.01 10.85
N THR A 38 19.40 -27.41 11.81
CA THR A 38 18.21 -28.00 12.48
C THR A 38 16.93 -27.75 11.71
N CYS A 39 16.84 -26.68 10.93
CA CYS A 39 15.68 -26.42 10.09
C CYS A 39 15.67 -27.37 8.87
N PRO A 40 14.52 -28.04 8.56
CA PRO A 40 14.36 -28.88 7.36
C PRO A 40 14.72 -28.15 6.06
N ASN A 41 14.52 -26.83 6.01
CA ASN A 41 14.86 -25.98 4.87
C ASN A 41 16.32 -25.50 4.88
N ARG A 42 17.15 -26.02 5.79
CA ARG A 42 18.57 -25.64 5.94
C ARG A 42 18.84 -24.15 6.05
N CYS A 43 17.97 -23.44 6.79
CA CYS A 43 18.15 -22.02 7.02
C CYS A 43 19.45 -21.75 7.80
N ASP A 44 20.16 -20.73 7.38
CA ASP A 44 21.40 -20.26 7.98
C ASP A 44 21.13 -19.16 9.01
N TRP A 45 21.73 -19.28 10.20
CA TRP A 45 21.62 -18.27 11.26
C TRP A 45 22.34 -16.96 10.91
N ASP A 46 23.41 -17.03 10.15
CA ASP A 46 24.10 -15.82 9.68
C ASP A 46 23.17 -15.01 8.77
N THR A 47 22.35 -15.69 7.97
CA THR A 47 21.27 -15.06 7.21
C THR A 47 20.26 -14.36 8.12
N LEU A 48 19.97 -14.88 9.32
CA LEU A 48 19.10 -14.22 10.32
C LEU A 48 19.74 -12.96 10.90
N VAL A 49 21.01 -13.04 11.27
CA VAL A 49 21.74 -11.91 11.88
C VAL A 49 21.98 -10.80 10.85
N PHE A 50 22.34 -11.16 9.63
CA PHE A 50 22.54 -10.18 8.54
C PHE A 50 21.23 -9.64 7.98
N ASN A 51 20.15 -10.43 7.99
CA ASN A 51 18.84 -9.97 7.51
C ASN A 51 18.07 -9.11 8.52
N ASN A 52 18.51 -9.07 9.77
CA ASN A 52 18.09 -8.04 10.75
C ASN A 52 18.69 -6.66 10.45
N ASP A 53 19.26 -6.50 9.28
CA ASP A 53 19.79 -5.27 8.72
C ASP A 53 18.78 -4.11 8.71
N ILE A 54 17.48 -4.42 8.76
CA ILE A 54 16.40 -3.42 8.88
C ILE A 54 16.59 -2.52 10.11
N LEU A 55 17.00 -3.09 11.24
CA LEU A 55 17.19 -2.33 12.48
C LEU A 55 18.42 -1.41 12.42
N TYR A 56 19.47 -1.86 11.74
CA TYR A 56 20.74 -1.12 11.66
C TYR A 56 20.79 -0.14 10.50
N ASN A 57 20.38 -0.57 9.30
CA ASN A 57 20.53 0.23 8.09
C ASN A 57 19.28 1.02 7.72
N PHE A 58 18.11 0.62 8.25
CA PHE A 58 16.83 1.24 7.94
C PHE A 58 16.00 1.54 9.20
N PRO A 59 16.51 2.34 10.15
CA PRO A 59 15.80 2.61 11.42
C PRO A 59 14.41 3.18 11.21
N LYS A 60 14.19 3.99 10.16
CA LYS A 60 12.87 4.51 9.80
C LYS A 60 11.84 3.41 9.46
N LEU A 61 12.28 2.30 8.90
CA LEU A 61 11.40 1.17 8.61
C LEU A 61 10.89 0.50 9.88
N GLN A 62 11.66 0.54 10.96
CA GLN A 62 11.21 0.05 12.26
C GLN A 62 10.06 0.91 12.82
N GLU A 63 10.13 2.22 12.64
CA GLU A 63 9.09 3.16 13.10
C GLU A 63 7.79 2.98 12.31
N GLU A 64 7.88 2.49 11.08
CA GLU A 64 6.74 2.20 10.21
C GLU A 64 6.19 0.77 10.33
N TRP A 65 6.79 -0.05 11.21
CA TRP A 65 6.30 -1.41 11.44
C TRP A 65 4.94 -1.40 12.13
N SER A 66 3.91 -1.93 11.48
CA SER A 66 2.55 -1.94 12.03
C SER A 66 2.37 -3.03 13.09
N ASP A 67 1.64 -2.72 14.15
CA ASP A 67 1.23 -3.67 15.20
C ASP A 67 0.34 -4.79 14.65
N LYS A 68 -0.28 -4.62 13.49
CA LYS A 68 -1.05 -5.66 12.78
C LYS A 68 -0.23 -6.89 12.42
N ASN A 69 1.10 -6.77 12.39
CA ASN A 69 1.97 -7.91 12.11
C ASN A 69 1.93 -8.98 13.21
N GLY A 70 1.61 -8.62 14.44
CA GLY A 70 1.57 -9.54 15.57
C GLY A 70 2.93 -10.13 15.96
N LEU A 71 4.02 -9.65 15.35
CA LEU A 71 5.40 -10.03 15.65
C LEU A 71 6.31 -8.80 15.54
N PRO A 72 7.39 -8.74 16.32
CA PRO A 72 8.35 -7.66 16.22
C PRO A 72 9.17 -7.76 14.92
N VAL A 73 9.64 -6.61 14.42
CA VAL A 73 10.35 -6.50 13.13
C VAL A 73 11.60 -7.38 13.03
N HIS A 74 12.31 -7.61 14.14
CA HIS A 74 13.52 -8.46 14.17
C HIS A 74 13.23 -9.95 13.97
N LEU A 75 11.97 -10.37 14.04
CA LEU A 75 11.53 -11.73 13.71
C LEU A 75 10.94 -11.84 12.31
N ALA A 76 10.93 -10.75 11.55
CA ALA A 76 10.41 -10.75 10.20
C ALA A 76 11.38 -11.39 9.20
N LEU A 77 10.83 -12.12 8.23
CA LEU A 77 11.61 -12.80 7.17
C LEU A 77 11.93 -11.81 6.04
N SER A 78 13.06 -11.14 6.16
CA SER A 78 13.45 -10.05 5.26
C SER A 78 13.89 -10.51 3.87
N HIS A 79 14.26 -11.78 3.70
CA HIS A 79 14.76 -12.36 2.45
C HIS A 79 13.67 -13.00 1.57
N ILE A 80 12.44 -13.10 2.06
CA ILE A 80 11.34 -13.71 1.32
C ILE A 80 10.53 -12.62 0.61
N GLU A 81 10.72 -12.50 -0.71
CA GLU A 81 10.03 -11.49 -1.54
C GLU A 81 8.51 -11.63 -1.54
N THR A 82 8.01 -12.86 -1.45
CA THR A 82 6.56 -13.14 -1.43
C THR A 82 5.90 -12.87 -0.08
N LYS A 83 6.68 -12.80 1.00
CA LYS A 83 6.15 -12.53 2.34
C LYS A 83 5.89 -11.05 2.51
N LYS A 84 4.62 -10.66 2.63
CA LYS A 84 4.20 -9.28 2.87
C LYS A 84 3.94 -9.05 4.36
N TYR A 85 4.24 -7.84 4.80
CA TYR A 85 4.01 -7.34 6.15
C TYR A 85 3.26 -6.04 6.11
N TRP A 86 2.58 -5.71 7.19
CA TRP A 86 1.89 -4.46 7.36
C TRP A 86 2.86 -3.34 7.74
N TRP A 87 2.77 -2.23 7.03
CA TRP A 87 3.53 -1.00 7.27
C TRP A 87 2.58 0.14 7.53
N LYS A 88 2.93 1.01 8.45
CA LYS A 88 2.22 2.25 8.72
C LYS A 88 3.04 3.41 8.17
N CYS A 89 2.54 4.09 7.15
CA CYS A 89 3.25 5.20 6.54
C CYS A 89 3.43 6.36 7.53
N SER A 90 4.65 6.86 7.66
CA SER A 90 4.97 8.00 8.53
C SER A 90 4.32 9.31 8.05
N VAL A 91 4.00 9.42 6.75
CA VAL A 91 3.42 10.63 6.15
C VAL A 91 1.88 10.62 6.27
N CYS A 92 1.21 9.63 5.66
CA CYS A 92 -0.26 9.59 5.60
C CYS A 92 -0.91 8.79 6.72
N GLN A 93 -0.13 8.10 7.55
CA GLN A 93 -0.57 7.18 8.62
C GLN A 93 -1.41 5.99 8.11
N GLY A 94 -1.55 5.83 6.79
CA GLY A 94 -2.21 4.69 6.17
C GLY A 94 -1.41 3.40 6.36
N GLU A 95 -2.11 2.29 6.54
CA GLU A 95 -1.50 0.98 6.69
C GLU A 95 -1.67 0.15 5.44
N TYR A 96 -0.57 -0.41 4.93
CA TYR A 96 -0.52 -1.16 3.69
C TYR A 96 0.38 -2.39 3.78
N LEU A 97 0.21 -3.32 2.83
CA LEU A 97 0.98 -4.56 2.75
C LEU A 97 2.10 -4.44 1.71
N CYS A 98 3.34 -4.65 2.16
CA CYS A 98 4.51 -4.68 1.28
C CYS A 98 5.53 -5.70 1.78
N SER A 99 6.32 -6.30 0.89
CA SER A 99 7.43 -7.14 1.30
C SER A 99 8.63 -6.29 1.74
N ILE A 100 9.45 -6.84 2.62
CA ILE A 100 10.64 -6.12 3.12
C ILE A 100 11.61 -5.76 2.00
N PRO A 101 11.93 -6.65 1.04
CA PRO A 101 12.81 -6.30 -0.07
C PRO A 101 12.33 -5.07 -0.85
N ILE A 102 11.06 -5.07 -1.26
CA ILE A 102 10.48 -3.91 -1.97
C ILE A 102 10.52 -2.65 -1.11
N ARG A 103 10.17 -2.75 0.19
CA ARG A 103 10.17 -1.59 1.08
C ARG A 103 11.55 -1.00 1.32
N LYS A 104 12.62 -1.83 1.26
CA LYS A 104 14.02 -1.38 1.35
C LYS A 104 14.49 -0.64 0.09
N GLU A 105 14.08 -1.11 -1.08
CA GLU A 105 14.49 -0.54 -2.37
C GLU A 105 13.75 0.75 -2.71
N VAL A 106 12.46 0.82 -2.37
CA VAL A 106 11.58 1.95 -2.70
C VAL A 106 11.18 2.68 -1.44
N ILE A 107 11.89 3.76 -1.14
CA ILE A 107 11.65 4.58 0.07
C ILE A 107 10.21 5.11 0.08
N ASP A 108 9.67 5.48 -1.08
CA ASP A 108 8.32 6.04 -1.25
C ASP A 108 7.30 4.99 -1.74
N SER A 109 7.35 3.77 -1.20
CA SER A 109 6.49 2.66 -1.62
C SER A 109 5.07 2.69 -1.02
N CYS A 110 4.67 3.77 -0.37
CA CYS A 110 3.32 3.89 0.17
C CYS A 110 2.31 4.10 -0.97
N PRO A 111 1.35 3.17 -1.19
CA PRO A 111 0.40 3.27 -2.29
C PRO A 111 -0.57 4.46 -2.13
N TYR A 112 -0.75 4.94 -0.92
CA TYR A 112 -1.60 6.11 -0.66
C TYR A 112 -0.89 7.43 -0.98
N CYS A 113 0.41 7.55 -0.62
CA CYS A 113 1.21 8.73 -0.96
C CYS A 113 1.48 8.84 -2.46
N ASN A 114 1.45 7.72 -3.18
CA ASN A 114 1.63 7.66 -4.63
C ASN A 114 0.31 7.69 -5.42
N ASP A 115 -0.81 7.94 -4.74
CA ASP A 115 -2.16 7.97 -5.35
C ASP A 115 -2.59 6.66 -6.05
N GLU A 116 -1.90 5.54 -5.77
CA GLU A 116 -2.23 4.22 -6.32
C GLU A 116 -3.46 3.60 -5.65
N GLN A 117 -3.71 3.94 -4.39
CA GLN A 117 -4.86 3.49 -3.60
C GLN A 117 -5.50 4.64 -2.83
N ALA A 118 -6.82 4.61 -2.72
CA ALA A 118 -7.58 5.60 -1.98
C ALA A 118 -7.43 5.40 -0.45
N LEU A 119 -7.14 6.48 0.25
CA LEU A 119 -7.18 6.57 1.70
C LEU A 119 -8.08 7.75 2.08
N LYS A 120 -9.27 7.47 2.60
CA LYS A 120 -10.22 8.49 3.05
C LYS A 120 -9.59 9.39 4.13
N GLY A 121 -9.80 10.68 3.97
CA GLY A 121 -9.20 11.71 4.82
C GLY A 121 -7.77 12.09 4.41
N TYR A 122 -7.28 11.62 3.25
CA TYR A 122 -5.92 11.93 2.81
C TYR A 122 -5.78 12.27 1.32
N ASN A 123 -6.11 11.33 0.40
CA ASN A 123 -5.75 11.48 -1.02
C ASN A 123 -6.91 11.23 -1.99
N THR A 124 -8.13 11.12 -1.52
CA THR A 124 -9.27 10.93 -2.42
C THR A 124 -9.65 12.23 -3.12
N ILE A 125 -10.44 12.14 -4.20
CA ILE A 125 -10.98 13.33 -4.88
C ILE A 125 -11.83 14.14 -3.91
N ALA A 126 -12.58 13.50 -3.01
CA ALA A 126 -13.35 14.20 -1.99
C ALA A 126 -12.47 14.97 -1.00
N ASP A 127 -11.26 14.49 -0.71
CA ASP A 127 -10.33 15.15 0.21
C ASP A 127 -9.56 16.29 -0.45
N THR A 128 -9.16 16.11 -1.71
CA THR A 128 -8.27 17.03 -2.42
C THR A 128 -9.02 18.08 -3.25
N TYR A 129 -10.24 17.76 -3.70
CA TYR A 129 -11.12 18.61 -4.51
C TYR A 129 -12.56 18.49 -4.02
N PRO A 130 -12.88 18.92 -2.79
CA PRO A 130 -14.22 18.75 -2.20
C PRO A 130 -15.33 19.41 -3.03
N GLU A 131 -15.02 20.48 -3.76
CA GLU A 131 -15.93 21.17 -4.68
C GLU A 131 -16.42 20.29 -5.83
N LEU A 132 -15.68 19.23 -6.21
CA LEU A 132 -16.11 18.29 -7.25
C LEU A 132 -17.17 17.31 -6.75
N CYS A 133 -17.37 17.18 -5.43
CA CYS A 133 -18.37 16.26 -4.88
C CYS A 133 -19.80 16.63 -5.30
N ASP A 134 -20.12 17.92 -5.35
CA ASP A 134 -21.44 18.42 -5.76
C ASP A 134 -21.68 18.26 -7.28
N LEU A 135 -20.60 18.19 -8.04
CA LEU A 135 -20.62 18.02 -9.50
C LEU A 135 -20.50 16.56 -9.95
N TRP A 136 -20.30 15.67 -9.01
CA TRP A 136 -20.16 14.23 -9.25
C TRP A 136 -21.54 13.57 -9.41
N SER A 137 -21.81 13.00 -10.59
CA SER A 137 -23.10 12.37 -10.82
C SER A 137 -23.29 11.09 -10.01
N SER A 138 -24.50 10.89 -9.52
CA SER A 138 -24.93 9.66 -8.85
C SER A 138 -24.95 8.41 -9.75
N LYS A 139 -24.79 8.59 -11.08
CA LYS A 139 -24.66 7.48 -12.03
C LYS A 139 -23.26 6.87 -12.04
N ASN A 140 -22.27 7.52 -11.44
CA ASN A 140 -20.96 6.93 -11.29
C ASN A 140 -21.03 5.76 -10.30
N VAL A 141 -20.35 4.66 -10.66
CA VAL A 141 -20.25 3.48 -9.79
C VAL A 141 -19.38 3.79 -8.57
N GLU A 142 -18.26 4.47 -8.78
CA GLU A 142 -17.34 4.89 -7.74
C GLU A 142 -17.75 6.27 -7.20
N LYS A 143 -17.54 6.46 -5.90
CA LYS A 143 -17.79 7.75 -5.24
C LYS A 143 -16.50 8.59 -5.19
N PRO A 144 -16.57 9.92 -5.01
CA PRO A 144 -15.38 10.77 -4.92
C PRO A 144 -14.42 10.37 -3.79
N ASP A 145 -14.92 9.76 -2.72
CA ASP A 145 -14.15 9.28 -1.58
C ASP A 145 -13.50 7.87 -1.80
N GLU A 146 -13.67 7.32 -2.99
CA GLU A 146 -13.10 6.02 -3.42
C GLU A 146 -12.08 6.18 -4.57
N VAL A 147 -11.96 7.39 -5.14
CA VAL A 147 -11.14 7.71 -6.32
C VAL A 147 -9.97 8.61 -5.94
N THR A 148 -8.79 8.30 -6.49
CA THR A 148 -7.56 9.08 -6.32
C THR A 148 -7.17 9.79 -7.62
N LYS A 149 -6.21 10.72 -7.52
CA LYS A 149 -5.57 11.37 -8.67
C LYS A 149 -4.38 10.53 -9.17
N SER A 150 -4.60 9.31 -9.64
CA SER A 150 -3.56 8.51 -10.28
C SER A 150 -3.56 8.72 -11.80
N SER A 151 -2.43 8.39 -12.46
CA SER A 151 -2.34 8.44 -13.93
C SER A 151 -3.37 7.54 -14.63
N GLU A 152 -3.79 6.47 -14.00
CA GLU A 152 -4.83 5.57 -14.48
C GLU A 152 -6.21 6.23 -14.36
N THR A 153 -6.53 6.77 -13.18
CA THR A 153 -7.83 7.39 -12.90
C THR A 153 -8.02 8.71 -13.63
N GLU A 154 -6.97 9.49 -13.91
CA GLU A 154 -7.05 10.70 -14.74
C GLU A 154 -7.56 10.42 -16.15
N ASN A 155 -7.28 9.24 -16.70
CA ASN A 155 -7.78 8.82 -18.02
C ASN A 155 -9.19 8.22 -17.98
N LYS A 156 -9.74 7.95 -16.81
CA LYS A 156 -11.07 7.36 -16.63
C LYS A 156 -12.15 8.40 -16.86
N ILE A 157 -13.21 7.98 -17.53
CA ILE A 157 -14.38 8.82 -17.84
C ILE A 157 -15.39 8.68 -16.71
N PHE A 158 -15.87 9.83 -16.20
CA PHE A 158 -16.93 9.92 -15.21
C PHE A 158 -18.09 10.76 -15.72
N ASN A 159 -19.26 10.60 -15.10
CA ASN A 159 -20.44 11.43 -15.35
C ASN A 159 -20.38 12.64 -14.42
N TRP A 160 -20.55 13.83 -14.97
CA TRP A 160 -20.46 15.11 -14.28
C TRP A 160 -21.76 15.90 -14.43
N ILE A 161 -22.12 16.67 -13.43
CA ILE A 161 -23.22 17.63 -13.49
C ILE A 161 -22.61 19.01 -13.70
N CYS A 162 -23.02 19.70 -14.75
CA CYS A 162 -22.54 21.05 -15.03
C CYS A 162 -23.18 22.05 -14.07
N ASP A 163 -22.36 22.80 -13.35
CA ASP A 163 -22.78 23.84 -12.40
C ASP A 163 -23.50 25.05 -13.05
N CYS A 164 -23.42 25.18 -14.39
CA CYS A 164 -24.02 26.28 -15.12
C CYS A 164 -25.40 25.94 -15.73
N CYS A 165 -25.59 24.70 -16.21
CA CYS A 165 -26.80 24.31 -16.92
C CYS A 165 -27.51 23.09 -16.33
N ASP A 166 -27.00 22.54 -15.23
CA ASP A 166 -27.52 21.37 -14.52
C ASP A 166 -27.64 20.09 -15.39
N LEU A 167 -27.04 20.09 -16.58
CA LEU A 167 -27.06 18.95 -17.48
C LEU A 167 -25.86 18.03 -17.20
N GLU A 168 -26.15 16.74 -17.30
CA GLU A 168 -25.14 15.71 -17.10
C GLU A 168 -24.36 15.45 -18.39
N PHE A 169 -23.04 15.31 -18.26
CA PHE A 169 -22.15 14.99 -19.39
C PHE A 169 -21.02 14.08 -18.94
N GLN A 170 -20.31 13.49 -19.90
CA GLN A 170 -19.17 12.62 -19.64
C GLN A 170 -17.86 13.30 -19.99
N GLU A 171 -16.89 13.23 -19.08
CA GLU A 171 -15.55 13.73 -19.33
C GLU A 171 -14.51 12.97 -18.48
N ARG A 172 -13.25 12.98 -18.90
CA ARG A 172 -12.14 12.40 -18.18
C ARG A 172 -11.83 13.18 -16.91
N LEU A 173 -11.49 12.47 -15.83
CA LEU A 173 -11.11 13.10 -14.57
C LEU A 173 -9.97 14.12 -14.76
N GLY A 174 -8.91 13.76 -15.49
CA GLY A 174 -7.76 14.65 -15.69
C GLY A 174 -8.11 15.97 -16.40
N ILE A 175 -9.09 15.97 -17.33
CA ILE A 175 -9.58 17.19 -17.97
C ILE A 175 -10.32 18.07 -16.97
N VAL A 176 -11.19 17.47 -16.16
CA VAL A 176 -11.92 18.15 -15.10
C VAL A 176 -10.95 18.76 -14.09
N LEU A 177 -10.01 17.97 -13.56
CA LEU A 177 -8.97 18.45 -12.64
C LEU A 177 -8.15 19.60 -13.24
N GLY A 178 -7.85 19.54 -14.55
CA GLY A 178 -7.14 20.61 -15.25
C GLY A 178 -7.89 21.94 -15.26
N VAL A 179 -9.22 21.93 -15.30
CA VAL A 179 -10.04 23.15 -15.19
C VAL A 179 -9.92 23.78 -13.80
N PHE A 180 -9.97 22.97 -12.75
CA PHE A 180 -9.90 23.43 -11.36
C PHE A 180 -8.49 23.87 -10.94
N THR A 181 -7.44 23.25 -11.50
CA THR A 181 -6.04 23.56 -11.15
C THR A 181 -5.48 24.76 -11.94
N ASN A 182 -5.81 24.88 -13.24
CA ASN A 182 -5.12 25.84 -14.12
C ASN A 182 -5.85 27.17 -14.31
N ASN A 183 -7.16 27.23 -14.11
CA ASN A 183 -7.95 28.39 -14.52
C ASN A 183 -8.47 29.28 -13.39
N ASN A 184 -8.21 28.99 -12.13
CA ASN A 184 -8.89 29.64 -10.98
C ASN A 184 -10.44 29.69 -11.15
N SER A 185 -10.99 28.84 -12.01
CA SER A 185 -12.39 28.77 -12.37
C SER A 185 -12.93 27.46 -11.81
N ASN A 186 -13.67 27.54 -10.74
CA ASN A 186 -14.31 26.37 -10.13
C ASN A 186 -15.63 26.01 -10.86
N SER A 187 -15.63 26.05 -12.20
CA SER A 187 -16.83 25.82 -13.02
C SER A 187 -16.55 24.92 -14.21
N LEU A 188 -17.43 23.96 -14.43
CA LEU A 188 -17.37 23.02 -15.56
C LEU A 188 -17.91 23.60 -16.87
N ASN A 189 -18.39 24.85 -16.89
CA ASN A 189 -18.99 25.45 -18.07
C ASN A 189 -18.07 25.45 -19.28
N SER A 190 -16.76 25.60 -19.10
CA SER A 190 -15.75 25.67 -20.16
C SER A 190 -15.56 24.35 -20.91
N ILE A 191 -15.82 23.21 -20.26
CA ILE A 191 -15.71 21.87 -20.84
C ILE A 191 -17.06 21.21 -21.11
N CYS A 192 -18.15 21.74 -20.53
CA CYS A 192 -19.50 21.24 -20.74
C CYS A 192 -19.90 21.35 -22.23
N PRO A 193 -20.28 20.27 -22.89
CA PRO A 193 -20.63 20.29 -24.31
C PRO A 193 -21.90 21.10 -24.62
N TYR A 194 -22.81 21.20 -23.65
CA TYR A 194 -24.06 21.97 -23.79
C TYR A 194 -23.84 23.48 -23.65
N CYS A 195 -23.00 23.91 -22.70
CA CYS A 195 -22.65 25.32 -22.54
C CYS A 195 -21.83 25.83 -23.72
N ASN A 196 -20.95 24.99 -24.26
CA ASN A 196 -20.13 25.30 -25.44
C ASN A 196 -20.86 25.08 -26.74
N LYS A 197 -22.16 24.81 -26.75
CA LYS A 197 -23.00 24.63 -27.96
C LYS A 197 -22.47 23.54 -28.92
N LYS A 198 -21.70 22.59 -28.42
CA LYS A 198 -21.25 21.43 -29.20
C LYS A 198 -22.36 20.42 -29.40
N ILE A 199 -23.28 20.33 -28.44
CA ILE A 199 -24.46 19.46 -28.42
C ILE A 199 -25.67 20.33 -28.06
N PRO A 200 -26.82 20.21 -28.76
CA PRO A 200 -28.04 20.93 -28.40
C PRO A 200 -28.54 20.41 -27.02
N LYS A 201 -29.17 21.32 -26.28
CA LYS A 201 -29.78 20.94 -24.99
C LYS A 201 -30.99 20.01 -25.25
N PRO A 202 -31.27 19.05 -24.35
CA PRO A 202 -32.29 18.01 -24.55
C PRO A 202 -33.71 18.54 -24.81
N ASN A 203 -34.00 19.84 -24.54
CA ASN A 203 -35.33 20.48 -24.68
C ASN A 203 -35.34 21.72 -25.60
N GLU A 204 -34.28 21.91 -26.36
CA GLU A 204 -34.21 22.87 -27.47
C GLU A 204 -34.18 22.08 -28.80
#